data_7b147e9c4e64e7fde9e06c1396cb001d
#
_entry.id   7b147e9c4e64e7fde9e06c1396cb001d
#
_cell.length_a   1.000
_cell.length_b   1.000
_cell.length_c   1.000
_cell.angle_alpha   90.00
_cell.angle_beta   90.00
_cell.angle_gamma   90.00
#
_symmetry.space_group_name_H-M   'P 1'
#
loop_
_entity.id
_entity.type
_entity.pdbx_description
1 polymer ?
#
loop_
_entity_poly.entity_id
_entity_poly.type
_entity_poly.pdbx_seq_one_letter_code
_entity_poly.pdbx_strand_id
1 'polypeptide(L)'
;MKSRGLVRFFFSILAVGAVITSIVGFALKWGEYRGLFLAFEAGQIFSVLFWFIGVGMIFSVISQMGFFVFLTVHRFALEILRSSSLWNLLQLFFILFVAFDLMYVRFLFFGESGESLAGYAWLPVFLLIFGVITAYIKQKQSSKKTFVSSLFLMVVITALEWFPALRVNDEDWLYLMLFPLMACNAFQL
;
A
#
# COMPACT_ATOMS: atom_id res chain seq x y z
N MET A 1 -2.64 18.43 -17.46
CA MET A 1 -2.44 19.04 -16.12
C MET A 1 -1.39 20.14 -16.21
N LYS A 2 -1.60 21.30 -15.55
CA LYS A 2 -0.54 22.32 -15.47
C LYS A 2 0.60 21.77 -14.58
N SER A 3 1.87 21.96 -14.96
CA SER A 3 3.06 21.46 -14.25
C SER A 3 3.02 21.71 -12.73
N ARG A 4 2.49 22.86 -12.32
CA ARG A 4 2.30 23.20 -10.89
C ARG A 4 1.38 22.25 -10.15
N GLY A 5 0.35 21.69 -10.80
CA GLY A 5 -0.55 20.72 -10.19
C GLY A 5 0.14 19.37 -9.93
N LEU A 6 0.95 18.92 -10.87
CA LEU A 6 1.71 17.68 -10.75
C LEU A 6 2.76 17.77 -9.63
N VAL A 7 3.48 18.88 -9.55
CA VAL A 7 4.46 19.12 -8.48
C VAL A 7 3.77 19.15 -7.12
N ARG A 8 2.64 19.87 -6.99
CA ARG A 8 1.89 19.89 -5.72
C ARG A 8 1.40 18.49 -5.33
N PHE A 9 0.86 17.72 -6.28
CA PHE A 9 0.42 16.34 -6.05
C PHE A 9 1.58 15.47 -5.57
N PHE A 10 2.75 15.54 -6.23
CA PHE A 10 3.95 14.81 -5.84
C PHE A 10 4.33 15.07 -4.38
N PHE A 11 4.48 16.35 -4.00
CA PHE A 11 4.88 16.71 -2.63
C PHE A 11 3.80 16.38 -1.59
N SER A 12 2.52 16.44 -1.96
CA SER A 12 1.43 16.04 -1.05
C SER A 12 1.52 14.56 -0.69
N ILE A 13 1.83 13.69 -1.67
CA ILE A 13 1.98 12.25 -1.41
C ILE A 13 3.24 11.99 -0.56
N LEU A 14 4.35 12.70 -0.82
CA LEU A 14 5.54 12.60 0.04
C LEU A 14 5.22 12.94 1.49
N ALA A 15 4.43 14.00 1.72
CA ALA A 15 4.01 14.40 3.05
C ALA A 15 3.11 13.33 3.71
N VAL A 16 2.15 12.75 2.96
CA VAL A 16 1.29 11.67 3.45
C VAL A 16 2.12 10.47 3.91
N GLY A 17 3.03 9.98 3.07
CA GLY A 17 3.87 8.84 3.45
C GLY A 17 4.79 9.14 4.62
N ALA A 18 5.42 10.32 4.66
CA ALA A 18 6.26 10.73 5.79
C ALA A 18 5.49 10.75 7.12
N VAL A 19 4.29 11.33 7.13
CA VAL A 19 3.43 11.41 8.33
C VAL A 19 2.95 10.03 8.77
N ILE A 20 2.41 9.24 7.84
CA ILE A 20 1.87 7.90 8.16
C ILE A 20 2.99 6.98 8.62
N THR A 21 4.15 6.98 7.96
CA THR A 21 5.30 6.15 8.39
C THR A 21 5.79 6.54 9.76
N SER A 22 5.83 7.84 10.08
CA SER A 22 6.23 8.30 11.42
C SER A 22 5.26 7.83 12.51
N ILE A 23 3.96 7.95 12.27
CA ILE A 23 2.93 7.49 13.21
C ILE A 23 3.02 5.98 13.40
N VAL A 24 3.04 5.22 12.30
CA VAL A 24 3.10 3.76 12.33
C VAL A 24 4.41 3.27 12.95
N GLY A 25 5.53 3.89 12.60
CA GLY A 25 6.85 3.51 13.12
C GLY A 25 6.95 3.67 14.65
N PHE A 26 6.51 4.80 15.19
CA PHE A 26 6.44 4.98 16.64
C PHE A 26 5.40 4.06 17.31
N ALA A 27 4.30 3.75 16.64
CA ALA A 27 3.28 2.84 17.19
C ALA A 27 3.79 1.40 17.27
N LEU A 28 4.39 0.90 16.19
CA LEU A 28 4.94 -0.47 16.12
C LEU A 28 6.10 -0.66 17.11
N LYS A 29 7.02 0.29 17.15
CA LYS A 29 8.21 0.23 17.99
C LYS A 29 8.06 1.00 19.32
N TRP A 30 6.83 1.15 19.80
CA TRP A 30 6.56 1.86 21.05
C TRP A 30 7.32 1.28 22.25
N GLY A 31 7.45 -0.04 22.30
CA GLY A 31 8.20 -0.74 23.36
C GLY A 31 9.68 -0.32 23.41
N GLU A 32 10.28 -0.09 22.23
CA GLU A 32 11.68 0.32 22.10
C GLU A 32 11.87 1.81 22.41
N TYR A 33 10.98 2.68 21.88
CA TYR A 33 11.15 4.14 21.95
C TYR A 33 10.49 4.79 23.18
N ARG A 34 9.62 4.08 23.91
CA ARG A 34 8.93 4.61 25.10
C ARG A 34 9.92 5.20 26.12
N GLY A 35 11.08 4.57 26.31
CA GLY A 35 12.12 5.06 27.21
C GLY A 35 12.62 6.45 26.87
N LEU A 36 12.80 6.75 25.58
CA LEU A 36 13.25 8.06 25.09
C LEU A 36 12.24 9.18 25.39
N PHE A 37 10.95 8.87 25.28
CA PHE A 37 9.89 9.81 25.61
C PHE A 37 9.80 10.08 27.11
N LEU A 38 9.99 9.04 27.95
CA LEU A 38 9.97 9.19 29.41
C LEU A 38 11.20 9.93 29.94
N ALA A 39 12.38 9.74 29.29
CA ALA A 39 13.62 10.43 29.65
C ALA A 39 13.74 11.84 29.03
N PHE A 40 12.74 12.28 28.22
CA PHE A 40 12.78 13.55 27.48
C PHE A 40 14.04 13.73 26.61
N GLU A 41 14.56 12.63 26.02
CA GLU A 41 15.73 12.68 25.14
C GLU A 41 15.38 13.22 23.75
N ALA A 42 15.10 14.52 23.67
CA ALA A 42 14.60 15.18 22.46
C ALA A 42 15.50 14.92 21.24
N GLY A 43 16.83 14.92 21.39
CA GLY A 43 17.77 14.67 20.29
C GLY A 43 17.61 13.30 19.64
N GLN A 44 17.41 12.25 20.44
CA GLN A 44 17.19 10.88 19.93
C GLN A 44 15.79 10.74 19.30
N ILE A 45 14.76 11.33 19.91
CA ILE A 45 13.41 11.34 19.36
C ILE A 45 13.40 12.02 17.97
N PHE A 46 14.06 13.16 17.81
CA PHE A 46 14.17 13.84 16.50
C PHE A 46 14.96 13.00 15.48
N SER A 47 16.02 12.32 15.90
CA SER A 47 16.78 11.45 15.01
C SER A 47 15.94 10.29 14.47
N VAL A 48 15.18 9.62 15.33
CA VAL A 48 14.25 8.53 14.95
C VAL A 48 13.12 9.07 14.06
N LEU A 49 12.54 10.21 14.40
CA LEU A 49 11.51 10.86 13.58
C LEU A 49 12.04 11.18 12.18
N PHE A 50 13.25 11.73 12.08
CA PHE A 50 13.87 12.04 10.79
C PHE A 50 14.11 10.79 9.95
N TRP A 51 14.49 9.68 10.59
CA TRP A 51 14.59 8.37 9.95
C TRP A 51 13.24 7.91 9.37
N PHE A 52 12.15 7.94 10.15
CA PHE A 52 10.83 7.55 9.67
C PHE A 52 10.32 8.45 8.56
N ILE A 53 10.59 9.76 8.61
CA ILE A 53 10.27 10.69 7.53
C ILE A 53 10.99 10.28 6.24
N GLY A 54 12.29 9.99 6.29
CA GLY A 54 13.07 9.55 5.14
C GLY A 54 12.55 8.25 4.52
N VAL A 55 12.29 7.26 5.37
CA VAL A 55 11.70 5.96 4.93
C VAL A 55 10.30 6.18 4.33
N GLY A 56 9.47 7.01 4.96
CA GLY A 56 8.13 7.32 4.45
C GLY A 56 8.14 8.04 3.10
N MET A 57 9.11 8.91 2.86
CA MET A 57 9.30 9.52 1.54
C MET A 57 9.68 8.47 0.47
N ILE A 58 10.52 7.47 0.82
CA ILE A 58 10.84 6.38 -0.09
C ILE A 58 9.58 5.57 -0.44
N PHE A 59 8.77 5.19 0.55
CA PHE A 59 7.52 4.46 0.31
C PHE A 59 6.54 5.28 -0.54
N SER A 60 6.49 6.59 -0.34
CA SER A 60 5.68 7.49 -1.17
C SER A 60 6.12 7.51 -2.63
N VAL A 61 7.43 7.50 -2.89
CA VAL A 61 7.97 7.44 -4.26
C VAL A 61 7.61 6.10 -4.92
N ILE A 62 7.75 4.98 -4.18
CA ILE A 62 7.36 3.65 -4.67
C ILE A 62 5.87 3.64 -5.05
N SER A 63 4.99 4.12 -4.16
CA SER A 63 3.55 4.21 -4.41
C SER A 63 3.23 5.09 -5.64
N GLN A 64 3.92 6.22 -5.81
CA GLN A 64 3.73 7.06 -6.99
C GLN A 64 4.16 6.36 -8.29
N MET A 65 5.26 5.62 -8.26
CA MET A 65 5.70 4.83 -9.41
C MET A 65 4.66 3.77 -9.77
N GLY A 66 4.15 3.02 -8.81
CA GLY A 66 3.09 2.03 -9.00
C GLY A 66 1.82 2.65 -9.57
N PHE A 67 1.41 3.80 -9.05
CA PHE A 67 0.26 4.53 -9.58
C PHE A 67 0.43 4.94 -11.06
N PHE A 68 1.57 5.49 -11.44
CA PHE A 68 1.83 5.84 -12.84
C PHE A 68 1.91 4.62 -13.75
N VAL A 69 2.50 3.52 -13.28
CA VAL A 69 2.50 2.24 -14.00
C VAL A 69 1.07 1.76 -14.19
N PHE A 70 0.24 1.80 -13.14
CA PHE A 70 -1.18 1.44 -13.22
C PHE A 70 -1.93 2.26 -14.26
N LEU A 71 -1.79 3.60 -14.25
CA LEU A 71 -2.45 4.47 -15.23
C LEU A 71 -2.04 4.12 -16.68
N THR A 72 -0.77 3.83 -16.89
CA THR A 72 -0.21 3.45 -18.18
C THR A 72 -0.79 2.11 -18.64
N VAL A 73 -0.72 1.08 -17.78
CA VAL A 73 -1.27 -0.26 -18.06
C VAL A 73 -2.78 -0.19 -18.31
N HIS A 74 -3.51 0.55 -17.49
CA HIS A 74 -4.96 0.72 -17.65
C HIS A 74 -5.31 1.31 -19.01
N ARG A 75 -4.58 2.33 -19.45
CA ARG A 75 -4.78 2.97 -20.74
C ARG A 75 -4.47 2.00 -21.90
N PHE A 76 -3.32 1.35 -21.89
CA PHE A 76 -2.95 0.37 -22.91
C PHE A 76 -3.91 -0.82 -22.96
N ALA A 77 -4.34 -1.33 -21.81
CA ALA A 77 -5.30 -2.42 -21.75
C ALA A 77 -6.63 -2.05 -22.43
N LEU A 78 -7.15 -0.84 -22.20
CA LEU A 78 -8.37 -0.37 -22.87
C LEU A 78 -8.19 -0.19 -24.38
N GLU A 79 -7.01 0.27 -24.83
CA GLU A 79 -6.70 0.41 -26.26
C GLU A 79 -6.59 -0.94 -26.97
N ILE A 80 -5.94 -1.93 -26.33
CA ILE A 80 -5.75 -3.29 -26.89
C ILE A 80 -7.06 -4.08 -26.88
N LEU A 81 -7.72 -4.14 -25.72
CA LEU A 81 -8.91 -4.97 -25.51
C LEU A 81 -10.17 -4.37 -26.16
N ARG A 82 -10.19 -3.06 -26.39
CA ARG A 82 -11.33 -2.30 -26.93
C ARG A 82 -12.64 -2.53 -26.18
N SER A 83 -12.59 -3.08 -24.98
CA SER A 83 -13.75 -3.42 -24.14
C SER A 83 -13.44 -3.16 -22.68
N SER A 84 -14.14 -2.19 -22.07
CA SER A 84 -14.02 -1.91 -20.65
C SER A 84 -14.52 -3.06 -19.77
N SER A 85 -15.51 -3.83 -20.27
CA SER A 85 -16.04 -4.98 -19.54
C SER A 85 -15.00 -6.11 -19.46
N LEU A 86 -14.32 -6.41 -20.56
CA LEU A 86 -13.26 -7.42 -20.58
C LEU A 86 -12.09 -7.00 -19.69
N TRP A 87 -11.70 -5.73 -19.73
CA TRP A 87 -10.67 -5.20 -18.85
C TRP A 87 -11.05 -5.30 -17.36
N ASN A 88 -12.29 -4.97 -17.01
CA ASN A 88 -12.77 -5.12 -15.64
C ASN A 88 -12.76 -6.59 -15.18
N LEU A 89 -13.12 -7.53 -16.05
CA LEU A 89 -13.06 -8.96 -15.76
C LEU A 89 -11.62 -9.43 -15.46
N LEU A 90 -10.66 -9.00 -16.28
CA LEU A 90 -9.24 -9.27 -16.05
C LEU A 90 -8.73 -8.66 -14.75
N GLN A 91 -9.12 -7.43 -14.44
CA GLN A 91 -8.76 -6.81 -13.15
C GLN A 91 -9.32 -7.60 -11.97
N LEU A 92 -10.58 -8.05 -12.02
CA LEU A 92 -11.16 -8.90 -10.96
C LEU A 92 -10.44 -10.23 -10.83
N PHE A 93 -10.07 -10.86 -11.95
CA PHE A 93 -9.26 -12.09 -11.93
C PHE A 93 -7.93 -11.86 -11.21
N PHE A 94 -7.19 -10.79 -11.55
CA PHE A 94 -5.92 -10.49 -10.89
C PHE A 94 -6.08 -10.11 -9.42
N ILE A 95 -7.16 -9.43 -9.02
CA ILE A 95 -7.43 -9.13 -7.61
C ILE A 95 -7.57 -10.42 -6.80
N LEU A 96 -8.36 -11.38 -7.29
CA LEU A 96 -8.54 -12.68 -6.64
C LEU A 96 -7.25 -13.50 -6.64
N PHE A 97 -6.55 -13.51 -7.76
CA PHE A 97 -5.27 -14.21 -7.92
C PHE A 97 -4.23 -13.68 -6.92
N VAL A 98 -4.01 -12.37 -6.86
CA VAL A 98 -3.04 -11.76 -5.95
C VAL A 98 -3.45 -11.93 -4.49
N ALA A 99 -4.73 -11.83 -4.15
CA ALA A 99 -5.18 -12.10 -2.79
C ALA A 99 -4.90 -13.54 -2.34
N PHE A 100 -5.10 -14.52 -3.23
CA PHE A 100 -4.74 -15.90 -2.98
C PHE A 100 -3.21 -16.08 -2.91
N ASP A 101 -2.48 -15.50 -3.84
CA ASP A 101 -1.02 -15.60 -3.94
C ASP A 101 -0.31 -15.04 -2.70
N LEU A 102 -0.76 -13.89 -2.18
CA LEU A 102 -0.26 -13.32 -0.93
C LEU A 102 -0.41 -14.28 0.26
N MET A 103 -1.51 -15.01 0.34
CA MET A 103 -1.72 -16.02 1.38
C MET A 103 -0.84 -17.25 1.16
N TYR A 104 -0.82 -17.76 -0.08
CA TYR A 104 -0.11 -18.98 -0.44
C TYR A 104 1.41 -18.83 -0.36
N VAL A 105 1.96 -17.74 -0.88
CA VAL A 105 3.40 -17.45 -0.88
C VAL A 105 3.92 -17.32 0.56
N ARG A 106 3.20 -16.63 1.43
CA ARG A 106 3.58 -16.52 2.84
C ARG A 106 3.55 -17.87 3.54
N PHE A 107 2.50 -18.65 3.33
CA PHE A 107 2.42 -20.01 3.87
C PHE A 107 3.57 -20.90 3.37
N LEU A 108 3.91 -20.83 2.07
CA LEU A 108 4.96 -21.64 1.47
C LEU A 108 6.36 -21.31 2.02
N PHE A 109 6.66 -20.03 2.24
CA PHE A 109 8.00 -19.60 2.70
C PHE A 109 8.17 -19.57 4.21
N PHE A 110 7.09 -19.41 4.97
CA PHE A 110 7.16 -19.16 6.40
C PHE A 110 6.23 -20.04 7.24
N GLY A 111 5.47 -20.95 6.61
CA GLY A 111 4.60 -21.88 7.31
C GLY A 111 5.41 -22.95 8.05
N GLU A 112 5.13 -23.13 9.34
CA GLU A 112 5.68 -24.19 10.17
C GLU A 112 4.86 -25.49 10.06
N SER A 113 5.48 -26.61 10.47
CA SER A 113 4.79 -27.93 10.43
C SER A 113 3.59 -27.94 11.37
N GLY A 114 2.39 -28.04 10.79
CA GLY A 114 1.12 -28.06 11.53
C GLY A 114 0.30 -26.76 11.44
N GLU A 115 0.83 -25.70 10.86
CA GLU A 115 0.07 -24.47 10.59
C GLU A 115 -0.88 -24.65 9.41
N SER A 116 -2.02 -23.96 9.46
CA SER A 116 -2.98 -23.97 8.37
C SER A 116 -2.79 -22.75 7.47
N LEU A 117 -3.07 -22.93 6.18
CA LEU A 117 -3.10 -21.84 5.20
C LEU A 117 -3.99 -20.66 5.66
N ALA A 118 -5.08 -20.96 6.39
CA ALA A 118 -6.01 -19.97 6.91
C ALA A 118 -5.36 -18.96 7.87
N GLY A 119 -4.30 -19.34 8.60
CA GLY A 119 -3.56 -18.44 9.49
C GLY A 119 -2.92 -17.26 8.76
N TYR A 120 -2.62 -17.43 7.47
CA TYR A 120 -2.00 -16.41 6.62
C TYR A 120 -3.02 -15.55 5.84
N ALA A 121 -4.32 -15.81 5.99
CA ALA A 121 -5.38 -15.12 5.26
C ALA A 121 -5.64 -13.68 5.75
N TRP A 122 -5.28 -13.34 6.99
CA TRP A 122 -5.67 -12.09 7.61
C TRP A 122 -5.12 -10.85 6.88
N LEU A 123 -3.88 -10.87 6.40
CA LEU A 123 -3.27 -9.75 5.67
C LEU A 123 -3.93 -9.49 4.30
N PRO A 124 -4.10 -10.49 3.42
CA PRO A 124 -4.86 -10.32 2.19
C PRO A 124 -6.30 -9.88 2.42
N VAL A 125 -6.97 -10.43 3.44
CA VAL A 125 -8.34 -10.03 3.80
C VAL A 125 -8.38 -8.58 4.27
N PHE A 126 -7.46 -8.16 5.11
CA PHE A 126 -7.34 -6.76 5.54
C PHE A 126 -7.13 -5.81 4.34
N LEU A 127 -6.21 -6.16 3.43
CA LEU A 127 -5.95 -5.37 2.22
C LEU A 127 -7.19 -5.30 1.32
N LEU A 128 -7.92 -6.40 1.15
CA LEU A 128 -9.17 -6.44 0.40
C LEU A 128 -10.25 -5.55 1.02
N ILE A 129 -10.47 -5.66 2.33
CA ILE A 129 -11.48 -4.84 3.03
C ILE A 129 -11.17 -3.35 2.88
N PHE A 130 -9.91 -2.95 3.13
CA PHE A 130 -9.50 -1.56 2.96
C PHE A 130 -9.63 -1.10 1.50
N GLY A 131 -9.24 -1.95 0.54
CA GLY A 131 -9.38 -1.69 -0.89
C GLY A 131 -10.84 -1.49 -1.30
N VAL A 132 -11.77 -2.33 -0.82
CA VAL A 132 -13.22 -2.19 -1.08
C VAL A 132 -13.75 -0.88 -0.51
N ILE A 133 -13.39 -0.53 0.73
CA ILE A 133 -13.82 0.73 1.34
C ILE A 133 -13.35 1.92 0.51
N THR A 134 -12.06 1.96 0.14
CA THR A 134 -11.48 3.05 -0.64
C THR A 134 -12.09 3.13 -2.04
N ALA A 135 -12.25 1.99 -2.73
CA ALA A 135 -12.88 1.93 -4.03
C ALA A 135 -14.35 2.38 -4.00
N TYR A 136 -15.08 2.05 -2.93
CA TYR A 136 -16.45 2.50 -2.74
C TYR A 136 -16.55 4.01 -2.52
N ILE A 137 -15.64 4.59 -1.72
CA ILE A 137 -15.58 6.05 -1.53
C ILE A 137 -15.29 6.73 -2.85
N LYS A 138 -14.30 6.24 -3.62
CA LYS A 138 -13.96 6.78 -4.94
C LYS A 138 -15.11 6.68 -5.93
N GLN A 139 -15.81 5.56 -5.96
CA GLN A 139 -17.00 5.38 -6.78
C GLN A 139 -18.08 6.42 -6.51
N LYS A 140 -18.31 6.78 -5.24
CA LYS A 140 -19.25 7.83 -4.87
C LYS A 140 -18.84 9.23 -5.33
N GLN A 141 -17.54 9.49 -5.34
CA GLN A 141 -16.98 10.79 -5.74
C GLN A 141 -16.86 10.97 -7.26
N SER A 142 -16.72 9.89 -8.02
CA SER A 142 -16.44 9.95 -9.45
C SER A 142 -17.54 9.27 -10.27
N SER A 143 -17.47 7.96 -10.48
CA SER A 143 -18.50 7.19 -11.22
C SER A 143 -18.50 5.71 -10.82
N LYS A 144 -19.62 5.01 -11.11
CA LYS A 144 -19.74 3.56 -10.86
C LYS A 144 -18.67 2.73 -11.59
N LYS A 145 -18.16 3.23 -12.71
CA LYS A 145 -17.16 2.53 -13.53
C LYS A 145 -15.75 2.52 -12.92
N THR A 146 -15.49 3.37 -11.92
CA THR A 146 -14.15 3.46 -11.29
C THR A 146 -13.91 2.43 -10.19
N PHE A 147 -14.93 1.72 -9.71
CA PHE A 147 -14.83 0.80 -8.57
C PHE A 147 -13.77 -0.29 -8.78
N VAL A 148 -13.88 -1.05 -9.89
CA VAL A 148 -12.97 -2.19 -10.15
C VAL A 148 -11.52 -1.72 -10.32
N SER A 149 -11.33 -0.62 -11.06
CA SER A 149 -9.99 -0.07 -11.28
C SER A 149 -9.37 0.51 -10.01
N SER A 150 -10.17 1.13 -9.14
CA SER A 150 -9.71 1.60 -7.83
C SER A 150 -9.37 0.42 -6.90
N LEU A 151 -10.19 -0.62 -6.90
CA LEU A 151 -9.93 -1.84 -6.14
C LEU A 151 -8.65 -2.55 -6.63
N PHE A 152 -8.44 -2.59 -7.95
CA PHE A 152 -7.23 -3.14 -8.55
C PHE A 152 -5.98 -2.39 -8.09
N LEU A 153 -6.00 -1.05 -8.12
CA LEU A 153 -4.90 -0.24 -7.59
C LEU A 153 -4.64 -0.56 -6.11
N MET A 154 -5.70 -0.59 -5.30
CA MET A 154 -5.56 -0.80 -3.85
C MET A 154 -5.08 -2.20 -3.48
N VAL A 155 -5.38 -3.22 -4.27
CA VAL A 155 -5.02 -4.61 -3.93
C VAL A 155 -3.78 -5.05 -4.72
N VAL A 156 -3.86 -5.01 -6.06
CA VAL A 156 -2.81 -5.59 -6.91
C VAL A 156 -1.56 -4.72 -6.92
N ILE A 157 -1.72 -3.41 -7.13
CA ILE A 157 -0.55 -2.52 -7.19
C ILE A 157 0.09 -2.40 -5.81
N THR A 158 -0.70 -2.21 -4.75
CA THR A 158 -0.15 -2.19 -3.38
C THR A 158 0.58 -3.49 -3.03
N ALA A 159 0.06 -4.65 -3.42
CA ALA A 159 0.74 -5.93 -3.19
C ALA A 159 2.08 -6.03 -3.94
N LEU A 160 2.14 -5.56 -5.19
CA LEU A 160 3.37 -5.52 -5.98
C LEU A 160 4.41 -4.56 -5.37
N GLU A 161 3.99 -3.40 -4.90
CA GLU A 161 4.84 -2.42 -4.20
C GLU A 161 5.37 -2.97 -2.88
N TRP A 162 4.55 -3.76 -2.19
CA TRP A 162 4.86 -4.34 -0.88
C TRP A 162 5.72 -5.62 -0.97
N PHE A 163 5.85 -6.21 -2.15
CA PHE A 163 6.57 -7.47 -2.38
C PHE A 163 7.98 -7.54 -1.75
N PRO A 164 8.81 -6.47 -1.76
CA PRO A 164 10.11 -6.51 -1.11
C PRO A 164 10.04 -6.78 0.39
N ALA A 165 9.07 -6.23 1.10
CA ALA A 165 8.88 -6.45 2.53
C ALA A 165 8.41 -7.89 2.83
N LEU A 166 7.57 -8.47 1.96
CA LEU A 166 7.09 -9.84 2.10
C LEU A 166 8.21 -10.88 2.10
N ARG A 167 9.34 -10.58 1.44
CA ARG A 167 10.49 -11.49 1.36
C ARG A 167 11.39 -11.45 2.60
N VAL A 168 11.37 -10.36 3.35
CA VAL A 168 12.24 -10.18 4.54
C VAL A 168 11.66 -10.88 5.76
N ASN A 169 10.33 -11.07 5.84
CA ASN A 169 9.59 -11.67 6.95
C ASN A 169 9.85 -11.05 8.32
N ASP A 170 10.18 -9.77 8.35
CA ASP A 170 10.23 -8.97 9.57
C ASP A 170 8.86 -8.35 9.77
N GLU A 171 8.17 -8.69 10.85
CA GLU A 171 6.80 -8.23 11.11
C GLU A 171 6.72 -6.71 11.20
N ASP A 172 7.66 -6.07 11.88
CA ASP A 172 7.70 -4.61 12.01
C ASP A 172 7.84 -3.96 10.63
N TRP A 173 8.71 -4.51 9.78
CA TRP A 173 8.95 -4.00 8.43
C TRP A 173 7.76 -4.22 7.50
N LEU A 174 7.07 -5.37 7.64
CA LEU A 174 5.85 -5.65 6.89
C LEU A 174 4.78 -4.58 7.11
N TYR A 175 4.49 -4.23 8.37
CA TYR A 175 3.49 -3.22 8.67
C TYR A 175 3.99 -1.81 8.38
N LEU A 176 5.26 -1.51 8.71
CA LEU A 176 5.86 -0.20 8.47
C LEU A 176 5.82 0.20 7.00
N MET A 177 5.86 -0.75 6.07
CA MET A 177 5.75 -0.49 4.63
C MET A 177 4.29 -0.53 4.16
N LEU A 178 3.46 -1.47 4.63
CA LEU A 178 2.09 -1.67 4.16
C LEU A 178 1.20 -0.44 4.39
N PHE A 179 1.17 0.09 5.61
CA PHE A 179 0.26 1.18 5.95
C PHE A 179 0.53 2.47 5.17
N PRO A 180 1.79 2.95 5.02
CA PRO A 180 2.07 4.11 4.18
C PRO A 180 1.74 3.89 2.71
N LEU A 181 2.01 2.70 2.14
CA LEU A 181 1.64 2.38 0.77
C LEU A 181 0.13 2.44 0.56
N MET A 182 -0.64 1.82 1.45
CA MET A 182 -2.10 1.87 1.41
C MET A 182 -2.63 3.31 1.51
N ALA A 183 -2.08 4.12 2.42
CA ALA A 183 -2.48 5.51 2.58
C ALA A 183 -2.12 6.36 1.37
N CYS A 184 -0.92 6.21 0.81
CA CYS A 184 -0.48 6.91 -0.39
C CYS A 184 -1.34 6.51 -1.60
N ASN A 185 -1.58 5.21 -1.82
CA ASN A 185 -2.42 4.73 -2.91
C ASN A 185 -3.87 5.20 -2.79
N ALA A 186 -4.43 5.22 -1.56
CA ALA A 186 -5.76 5.77 -1.31
C ALA A 186 -5.83 7.27 -1.58
N PHE A 187 -4.80 8.02 -1.24
CA PHE A 187 -4.73 9.47 -1.48
C PHE A 187 -4.59 9.82 -2.97
N GLN A 188 -3.98 8.93 -3.76
CA GLN A 188 -3.79 9.10 -5.21
C GLN A 188 -5.08 8.84 -6.01
N LEU A 189 -6.04 8.11 -5.46
CA LEU A 189 -7.35 7.86 -6.06
C LEU A 189 -8.25 9.10 -6.06
#